data_99707bbfbc58d317a4b913c8c5059454
#
_entry.id   99707bbfbc58d317a4b913c8c5059454
#
_cell.length_a   1.000
_cell.length_b   1.000
_cell.length_c   1.000
_cell.angle_alpha   90.00
_cell.angle_beta   90.00
_cell.angle_gamma   90.00
#
_symmetry.space_group_name_H-M   'P 1'
#
loop_
_entity.id
_entity.type
_entity.pdbx_description
1 polymer ?
#
loop_
_entity_poly.entity_id
_entity_poly.type
_entity_poly.pdbx_seq_one_letter_code
_entity_poly.pdbx_strand_id
1 'polypeptide(L)'
;MGLIIHEGQLTYQNEGLVLCEDFGVWWGRENGGLPLPLGGNVIHKRFVPAVRKTISDILTASIQFSLDHRDAAVQHALQYARDMGHDLAD
;
A
#
# COMPACT_ATOMS: atom_id res chain seq x y z
N MET A 1 19.70 12.04 9.19
CA MET A 1 18.22 12.01 9.17
C MET A 1 17.77 11.74 7.74
N GLY A 2 16.76 10.91 7.53
CA GLY A 2 16.25 10.52 6.21
C GLY A 2 14.75 10.27 6.24
N LEU A 3 14.15 10.13 5.06
CA LEU A 3 12.75 9.77 4.86
C LEU A 3 12.68 8.33 4.39
N ILE A 4 11.80 7.54 4.99
CA ILE A 4 11.55 6.15 4.61
C ILE A 4 10.11 6.02 4.14
N ILE A 5 9.91 5.30 3.05
CA ILE A 5 8.60 4.95 2.49
C ILE A 5 8.58 3.46 2.11
N HIS A 6 7.44 2.97 1.63
CA HIS A 6 7.24 1.56 1.23
C HIS A 6 7.50 0.60 2.40
N GLU A 7 7.97 -0.60 2.09
CA GLU A 7 8.26 -1.65 3.06
C GLU A 7 9.32 -1.27 4.11
N GLY A 8 10.19 -0.32 3.81
CA GLY A 8 11.21 0.18 4.75
C GLY A 8 10.61 0.73 6.04
N GLN A 9 9.38 1.24 6.00
CA GLN A 9 8.66 1.68 7.20
C GLN A 9 8.35 0.54 8.19
N LEU A 10 8.39 -0.71 7.75
CA LEU A 10 8.17 -1.89 8.58
C LEU A 10 9.47 -2.52 9.07
N THR A 11 10.58 -2.27 8.39
CA THR A 11 11.86 -2.97 8.63
C THR A 11 12.97 -2.06 9.15
N TYR A 12 12.77 -0.75 9.24
CA TYR A 12 13.79 0.23 9.61
C TYR A 12 14.48 -0.06 10.95
N GLN A 13 13.77 -0.66 11.91
CA GLN A 13 14.32 -1.01 13.22
C GLN A 13 15.41 -2.08 13.11
N ASN A 14 15.31 -2.99 12.15
CA ASN A 14 16.31 -4.04 11.91
C ASN A 14 17.64 -3.44 11.41
N GLU A 15 17.60 -2.24 10.85
CA GLU A 15 18.75 -1.47 10.39
C GLU A 15 19.29 -0.51 11.47
N GLY A 16 18.82 -0.63 12.71
CA GLY A 16 19.24 0.22 13.82
C GLY A 16 18.77 1.67 13.72
N LEU A 17 17.76 1.95 12.89
CA LEU A 17 17.20 3.29 12.73
C LEU A 17 16.12 3.57 13.78
N VAL A 18 15.97 4.83 14.13
CA VAL A 18 15.02 5.31 15.13
C VAL A 18 13.99 6.23 14.46
N LEU A 19 12.71 5.98 14.72
CA LEU A 19 11.63 6.82 14.24
C LEU A 19 11.66 8.18 14.97
N CYS A 20 11.77 9.25 14.21
CA CYS A 20 11.65 10.62 14.73
C CYS A 20 10.21 11.13 14.64
N GLU A 21 9.54 10.90 13.52
CA GLU A 21 8.14 11.29 13.31
C GLU A 21 7.50 10.36 12.28
N ASP A 22 6.25 9.98 12.53
CA ASP A 22 5.38 9.28 11.58
C ASP A 22 4.43 10.30 10.94
N PHE A 23 4.60 10.54 9.64
CA PHE A 23 3.81 11.55 8.94
C PHE A 23 2.33 11.17 8.83
N GLY A 24 1.98 9.88 8.83
CA GLY A 24 0.59 9.44 8.86
C GLY A 24 -0.09 9.79 10.17
N VAL A 25 0.60 9.56 11.28
CA VAL A 25 0.13 9.91 12.63
C VAL A 25 0.03 11.43 12.78
N TRP A 26 1.08 12.15 12.36
CA TRP A 26 1.07 13.61 12.38
C TRP A 26 -0.08 14.19 11.55
N TRP A 27 -0.25 13.72 10.30
CA TRP A 27 -1.32 14.16 9.42
C TRP A 27 -2.71 13.91 10.04
N GLY A 28 -2.93 12.72 10.60
CA GLY A 28 -4.20 12.39 11.26
C GLY A 28 -4.54 13.33 12.41
N ARG A 29 -3.54 13.71 13.23
CA ARG A 29 -3.75 14.69 14.32
C ARG A 29 -4.18 16.05 13.79
N GLU A 30 -3.54 16.52 12.71
CA GLU A 30 -3.80 17.85 12.13
C GLU A 30 -5.08 17.90 11.29
N ASN A 31 -5.60 16.76 10.84
CA ASN A 31 -6.70 16.68 9.86
C ASN A 31 -7.89 15.81 10.35
N GLY A 32 -8.15 15.80 11.65
CA GLY A 32 -9.34 15.14 12.20
C GLY A 32 -9.38 13.62 12.04
N GLY A 33 -8.24 12.96 12.04
CA GLY A 33 -8.13 11.51 11.92
C GLY A 33 -8.16 10.99 10.47
N LEU A 34 -8.11 11.86 9.48
CA LEU A 34 -8.05 11.45 8.08
C LEU A 34 -6.73 10.75 7.76
N PRO A 35 -6.74 9.71 6.93
CA PRO A 35 -5.52 9.06 6.48
C PRO A 35 -4.69 9.99 5.58
N LEU A 36 -3.37 9.86 5.66
CA LEU A 36 -2.46 10.58 4.76
C LEU A 36 -2.71 10.16 3.31
N PRO A 37 -3.03 11.10 2.40
CA PRO A 37 -3.18 10.77 0.99
C PRO A 37 -1.83 10.37 0.40
N LEU A 38 -1.76 9.16 -0.16
CA LEU A 38 -0.57 8.61 -0.79
C LEU A 38 -0.74 8.57 -2.32
N GLY A 39 -0.19 7.55 -2.95
CA GLY A 39 -0.31 7.36 -4.39
C GLY A 39 -1.70 6.95 -4.84
N GLY A 40 -1.95 7.07 -6.12
CA GLY A 40 -3.17 6.59 -6.76
C GLY A 40 -2.89 5.95 -8.11
N ASN A 41 -3.73 5.02 -8.49
CA ASN A 41 -3.67 4.41 -9.81
C ASN A 41 -4.45 5.28 -10.81
N VAL A 42 -3.88 5.49 -11.99
CA VAL A 42 -4.51 6.29 -13.04
C VAL A 42 -4.56 5.50 -14.35
N ILE A 43 -5.56 5.84 -15.17
CA ILE A 43 -5.75 5.25 -16.49
C ILE A 43 -5.62 6.35 -17.54
N HIS A 44 -4.90 6.08 -18.62
CA HIS A 44 -4.69 7.04 -19.70
C HIS A 44 -6.00 7.34 -20.42
N LYS A 45 -6.29 8.63 -20.64
CA LYS A 45 -7.53 9.12 -21.29
C LYS A 45 -7.71 8.65 -22.74
N ARG A 46 -6.65 8.17 -23.41
CA ARG A 46 -6.72 7.61 -24.77
C ARG A 46 -7.64 6.38 -24.88
N PHE A 47 -7.83 5.65 -23.80
CA PHE A 47 -8.77 4.53 -23.79
C PHE A 47 -10.22 5.02 -23.75
N VAL A 48 -11.07 4.41 -24.56
CA VAL A 48 -12.49 4.74 -24.57
C VAL A 48 -13.15 4.45 -23.22
N PRO A 49 -14.24 5.15 -22.84
CA PRO A 49 -14.86 5.02 -21.53
C PRO A 49 -15.22 3.58 -21.14
N ALA A 50 -15.72 2.77 -22.07
CA ALA A 50 -16.05 1.36 -21.84
C ALA A 50 -14.83 0.54 -21.39
N VAL A 51 -13.66 0.74 -22.03
CA VAL A 51 -12.41 0.06 -21.68
C VAL A 51 -11.92 0.52 -20.32
N ARG A 52 -11.97 1.82 -20.03
CA ARG A 52 -11.59 2.36 -18.72
C ARG A 52 -12.44 1.76 -17.61
N LYS A 53 -13.76 1.65 -17.84
CA LYS A 53 -14.67 1.01 -16.89
C LYS A 53 -14.32 -0.45 -16.66
N THR A 54 -14.10 -1.21 -17.71
CA THR A 54 -13.71 -2.63 -17.61
C THR A 54 -12.43 -2.81 -16.80
N ILE A 55 -11.40 -2.01 -17.05
CA ILE A 55 -10.13 -2.06 -16.30
C ILE A 55 -10.36 -1.72 -14.83
N SER A 56 -11.15 -0.69 -14.54
CA SER A 56 -11.50 -0.31 -13.18
C SER A 56 -12.26 -1.41 -12.43
N ASP A 57 -13.21 -2.05 -13.10
CA ASP A 57 -14.01 -3.15 -12.54
C ASP A 57 -13.12 -4.37 -12.22
N ILE A 58 -12.17 -4.70 -13.11
CA ILE A 58 -11.20 -5.79 -12.90
C ILE A 58 -10.31 -5.48 -11.71
N LEU A 59 -9.78 -4.26 -11.61
CA LEU A 59 -8.93 -3.86 -10.48
C LEU A 59 -9.70 -3.93 -9.16
N THR A 60 -10.93 -3.43 -9.13
CA THR A 60 -11.80 -3.49 -7.95
C THR A 60 -12.07 -4.93 -7.53
N ALA A 61 -12.40 -5.81 -8.49
CA ALA A 61 -12.63 -7.22 -8.23
C ALA A 61 -11.37 -7.94 -7.70
N SER A 62 -10.20 -7.61 -8.24
CA SER A 62 -8.92 -8.14 -7.77
C SER A 62 -8.60 -7.75 -6.33
N ILE A 63 -8.84 -6.47 -5.99
CA ILE A 63 -8.65 -5.99 -4.61
C ILE A 63 -9.63 -6.70 -3.68
N GLN A 64 -10.91 -6.78 -4.03
CA GLN A 64 -11.91 -7.45 -3.21
C GLN A 64 -11.58 -8.93 -3.01
N PHE A 65 -11.16 -9.63 -4.07
CA PHE A 65 -10.71 -11.02 -3.97
C PHE A 65 -9.56 -11.18 -2.97
N SER A 66 -8.57 -10.27 -3.02
CA SER A 66 -7.43 -10.29 -2.11
C SER A 66 -7.84 -10.08 -0.65
N LEU A 67 -8.81 -9.20 -0.39
CA LEU A 67 -9.35 -8.98 0.94
C LEU A 67 -10.14 -10.18 1.47
N ASP A 68 -10.88 -10.86 0.59
CA ASP A 68 -11.67 -12.05 0.95
C ASP A 68 -10.80 -13.30 1.11
N HIS A 69 -9.57 -13.31 0.55
CA HIS A 69 -8.64 -14.44 0.53
C HIS A 69 -7.25 -13.98 0.99
N ARG A 70 -7.16 -13.37 2.16
CA ARG A 70 -5.94 -12.68 2.64
C ARG A 70 -4.72 -13.60 2.66
N ASP A 71 -4.84 -14.81 3.19
CA ASP A 71 -3.71 -15.75 3.27
C ASP A 71 -3.11 -16.05 1.90
N ALA A 72 -3.97 -16.33 0.91
CA ALA A 72 -3.52 -16.59 -0.46
C ALA A 72 -2.91 -15.35 -1.10
N ALA A 73 -3.48 -14.17 -0.86
CA ALA A 73 -2.97 -12.90 -1.36
C ALA A 73 -1.60 -12.57 -0.76
N VAL A 74 -1.43 -12.77 0.55
CA VAL A 74 -0.14 -12.55 1.24
C VAL A 74 0.92 -13.54 0.73
N GLN A 75 0.59 -14.82 0.59
CA GLN A 75 1.50 -15.81 0.02
C GLN A 75 1.96 -15.44 -1.40
N HIS A 76 1.05 -14.92 -2.21
CA HIS A 76 1.40 -14.44 -3.55
C HIS A 76 2.31 -13.20 -3.48
N ALA A 77 1.98 -12.23 -2.63
CA ALA A 77 2.71 -10.98 -2.48
C ALA A 77 4.15 -11.22 -1.99
N LEU A 78 4.37 -12.19 -1.10
CA LEU A 78 5.70 -12.52 -0.57
C LEU A 78 6.72 -12.92 -1.65
N GLN A 79 6.27 -13.38 -2.81
CA GLN A 79 7.15 -13.67 -3.95
C GLN A 79 7.84 -12.40 -4.48
N TYR A 80 7.25 -11.24 -4.22
CA TYR A 80 7.72 -9.93 -4.68
C TYR A 80 8.18 -9.02 -3.52
N ALA A 81 8.03 -9.49 -2.29
CA ALA A 81 8.40 -8.74 -1.10
C ALA A 81 9.92 -8.70 -0.92
N ARG A 82 10.42 -7.59 -0.38
CA ARG A 82 11.83 -7.43 -0.02
C ARG A 82 11.95 -7.55 1.48
N ASP A 83 12.67 -8.56 1.95
CA ASP A 83 13.03 -8.75 3.38
C ASP A 83 11.84 -8.71 4.36
N MET A 84 10.64 -9.09 3.91
CA MET A 84 9.44 -9.15 4.73
C MET A 84 9.04 -10.61 5.03
N GLY A 85 8.73 -10.88 6.31
CA GLY A 85 8.05 -12.11 6.72
C GLY A 85 6.54 -12.01 6.49
N HIS A 86 5.85 -13.15 6.61
CA HIS A 86 4.39 -13.25 6.43
C HIS A 86 3.63 -12.25 7.31
N ASP A 87 4.01 -12.14 8.59
CA ASP A 87 3.32 -11.30 9.58
C ASP A 87 3.42 -9.81 9.27
N LEU A 88 4.49 -9.38 8.59
CA LEU A 88 4.67 -7.99 8.17
C LEU A 88 3.96 -7.68 6.84
N ALA A 89 3.74 -8.69 6.02
CA ALA A 89 3.09 -8.52 4.70
C ALA A 89 1.55 -8.49 4.80
N ASP A 90 0.97 -9.08 5.84
CA ASP A 90 -0.47 -9.08 6.10
C ASP A 90 -0.94 -7.75 6.69
#